data_9882104f752c7dede337287ac364889a
#
_entry.id   9882104f752c7dede337287ac364889a
#
_cell.length_a   1.000
_cell.length_b   1.000
_cell.length_c   1.000
_cell.angle_alpha   90.00
_cell.angle_beta   90.00
_cell.angle_gamma   90.00
#
_symmetry.space_group_name_H-M   'P 1'
#
loop_
_entity.id
_entity.type
_entity.pdbx_description
1 polymer ?
#
loop_
_entity_poly.entity_id
_entity_poly.type
_entity_poly.pdbx_seq_one_letter_code
_entity_poly.pdbx_strand_id
1 'polypeptide(L)'
;MTPTTPARRTLVAVLAAVALTSTLAVVPAAAAPPAAVAERAPHGDAARLAHQKSVAVRVLKGVFEDGDTAVVDRYVRPDYIQHNPFAPDGAETLKGLAAAMVQQFPDAAYDIKRVISQGDLVLVHSNVVLTPGSRGSAVFDIFRFQGGRIAEHWDVGQEVPESSANGNDMFSTVSRPRTAVPGPAWLTSYNEKLVTKAFDRLLVRKDLSALDRYWGPEYHQHNPNIPDGVAGARAGLGGYFEQFPSLAVARKRVVAEGDLVAVHSHYVNAPGERGQAVVDLFRVRNGKIVEHWDALQDVPETSANDNTMF
;
A
#
# COMPACT_ATOMS: atom_id res chain seq x y z
N MET A 1 30.73 -25.29 17.02
CA MET A 1 29.74 -24.23 17.04
C MET A 1 28.92 -24.35 15.76
N THR A 2 27.78 -24.98 15.85
CA THR A 2 26.85 -25.19 14.73
C THR A 2 26.13 -23.89 14.41
N PRO A 3 25.97 -23.48 13.14
CA PRO A 3 25.21 -22.30 12.78
C PRO A 3 23.71 -22.59 12.99
N THR A 4 23.07 -21.80 13.81
CA THR A 4 21.61 -21.80 14.00
C THR A 4 20.97 -21.20 12.74
N THR A 5 20.23 -22.03 12.05
CA THR A 5 19.35 -21.64 10.93
C THR A 5 18.34 -20.60 11.42
N PRO A 6 18.13 -19.47 10.73
CA PRO A 6 17.09 -18.52 11.12
C PRO A 6 15.73 -19.18 10.91
N ALA A 7 14.90 -19.12 11.95
CA ALA A 7 13.54 -19.61 11.92
C ALA A 7 12.77 -18.93 10.77
N ARG A 8 12.18 -19.74 9.90
CA ARG A 8 11.22 -19.30 8.90
C ARG A 8 10.04 -18.65 9.63
N ARG A 9 10.00 -17.33 9.65
CA ARG A 9 8.83 -16.57 10.10
C ARG A 9 7.77 -16.72 9.05
N THR A 10 6.69 -17.39 9.40
CA THR A 10 5.49 -17.53 8.58
C THR A 10 4.84 -16.14 8.50
N LEU A 11 4.90 -15.53 7.33
CA LEU A 11 4.22 -14.27 7.02
C LEU A 11 2.72 -14.57 7.03
N VAL A 12 2.00 -14.07 8.02
CA VAL A 12 0.54 -14.09 8.02
C VAL A 12 0.09 -12.91 7.16
N ALA A 13 -0.31 -13.22 5.94
CA ALA A 13 -0.96 -12.22 5.10
C ALA A 13 -2.28 -11.79 5.77
N VAL A 14 -2.52 -10.51 5.85
CA VAL A 14 -3.67 -9.88 6.51
C VAL A 14 -5.04 -10.39 6.00
N LEU A 15 -5.08 -11.11 4.88
CA LEU A 15 -6.27 -11.70 4.27
C LEU A 15 -6.23 -13.25 4.15
N ALA A 16 -5.20 -13.94 4.67
CA ALA A 16 -4.99 -15.37 4.44
C ALA A 16 -5.90 -16.32 5.26
N ALA A 17 -6.86 -15.83 6.03
CA ALA A 17 -7.64 -16.66 6.95
C ALA A 17 -9.10 -16.92 6.53
N VAL A 18 -9.51 -16.65 5.30
CA VAL A 18 -10.86 -17.02 4.82
C VAL A 18 -10.76 -18.29 4.00
N ALA A 19 -10.70 -19.44 4.66
CA ALA A 19 -10.97 -20.73 4.01
C ALA A 19 -12.47 -20.83 3.71
N LEU A 20 -12.86 -20.51 2.48
CA LEU A 20 -14.22 -20.72 1.97
C LEU A 20 -14.48 -22.22 1.80
N THR A 21 -15.10 -22.85 2.80
CA THR A 21 -15.80 -24.12 2.58
C THR A 21 -17.12 -23.80 1.88
N SER A 22 -17.11 -23.81 0.55
CA SER A 22 -18.29 -23.54 -0.26
C SER A 22 -19.19 -24.77 -0.27
N THR A 23 -20.25 -24.76 0.54
CA THR A 23 -21.44 -25.56 0.25
C THR A 23 -22.31 -24.74 -0.69
N LEU A 24 -22.39 -25.17 -1.95
CA LEU A 24 -23.29 -24.60 -2.95
C LEU A 24 -24.75 -24.80 -2.54
N ALA A 25 -25.35 -23.79 -1.94
CA ALA A 25 -26.80 -23.69 -1.83
C ALA A 25 -27.31 -22.91 -3.06
N VAL A 26 -28.09 -23.60 -3.89
CA VAL A 26 -28.80 -22.98 -5.02
C VAL A 26 -29.88 -22.06 -4.44
N VAL A 27 -29.67 -20.77 -4.51
CA VAL A 27 -30.67 -19.75 -4.19
C VAL A 27 -31.39 -19.33 -5.47
N PRO A 28 -32.72 -19.30 -5.52
CA PRO A 28 -33.44 -18.86 -6.72
C PRO A 28 -33.18 -17.37 -6.98
N ALA A 29 -33.04 -17.03 -8.25
CA ALA A 29 -32.76 -15.67 -8.73
C ALA A 29 -33.80 -14.68 -8.22
N ALA A 30 -33.42 -13.80 -7.33
CA ALA A 30 -34.21 -12.63 -6.97
C ALA A 30 -34.06 -11.56 -8.07
N ALA A 31 -35.15 -10.88 -8.38
CA ALA A 31 -35.19 -9.79 -9.36
C ALA A 31 -34.12 -8.74 -9.05
N ALA A 32 -33.37 -8.32 -10.07
CA ALA A 32 -32.35 -7.31 -9.96
C ALA A 32 -32.92 -6.00 -9.34
N PRO A 33 -32.26 -5.42 -8.34
CA PRO A 33 -32.65 -4.13 -7.81
C PRO A 33 -32.45 -3.04 -8.89
N PRO A 34 -33.24 -1.95 -8.85
CA PRO A 34 -33.11 -0.87 -9.82
C PRO A 34 -31.68 -0.30 -9.78
N ALA A 35 -31.11 -0.05 -10.97
CA ALA A 35 -29.76 0.48 -11.12
C ALA A 35 -29.54 1.71 -10.22
N ALA A 36 -28.57 1.63 -9.30
CA ALA A 36 -28.20 2.75 -8.46
C ALA A 36 -27.84 3.94 -9.36
N VAL A 37 -28.47 5.08 -9.09
CA VAL A 37 -28.20 6.33 -9.82
C VAL A 37 -26.73 6.68 -9.57
N ALA A 38 -25.90 6.60 -10.61
CA ALA A 38 -24.51 6.97 -10.56
C ALA A 38 -24.41 8.45 -10.15
N GLU A 39 -23.78 8.72 -9.01
CA GLU A 39 -23.49 10.08 -8.56
C GLU A 39 -22.64 10.77 -9.63
N ARG A 40 -23.10 11.93 -10.10
CA ARG A 40 -22.45 12.67 -11.18
C ARG A 40 -21.04 13.05 -10.75
N ALA A 41 -20.01 12.64 -11.50
CA ALA A 41 -18.63 12.98 -11.20
C ALA A 41 -18.46 14.50 -11.02
N PRO A 42 -17.73 14.97 -10.00
CA PRO A 42 -17.57 16.39 -9.73
C PRO A 42 -16.79 17.09 -10.84
N HIS A 43 -17.20 18.34 -11.12
CA HIS A 43 -16.54 19.18 -12.11
C HIS A 43 -15.22 19.73 -11.60
N GLY A 44 -14.11 19.53 -12.36
CA GLY A 44 -12.76 20.00 -12.07
C GLY A 44 -11.86 18.93 -11.44
N ASP A 45 -10.56 18.97 -11.77
CA ASP A 45 -9.60 17.95 -11.34
C ASP A 45 -9.47 17.82 -9.81
N ALA A 46 -9.41 18.93 -9.09
CA ALA A 46 -9.29 18.93 -7.63
C ALA A 46 -10.50 18.27 -6.95
N ALA A 47 -11.72 18.57 -7.42
CA ALA A 47 -12.94 17.99 -6.89
C ALA A 47 -13.03 16.49 -7.22
N ARG A 48 -12.59 16.08 -8.41
CA ARG A 48 -12.51 14.68 -8.82
C ARG A 48 -11.53 13.90 -7.93
N LEU A 49 -10.33 14.41 -7.70
CA LEU A 49 -9.32 13.78 -6.84
C LEU A 49 -9.81 13.68 -5.39
N ALA A 50 -10.44 14.73 -4.86
CA ALA A 50 -11.03 14.71 -3.51
C ALA A 50 -12.14 13.65 -3.40
N HIS A 51 -13.00 13.54 -4.43
CA HIS A 51 -14.03 12.52 -4.50
C HIS A 51 -13.45 11.11 -4.53
N GLN A 52 -12.44 10.85 -5.38
CA GLN A 52 -11.76 9.56 -5.45
C GLN A 52 -11.15 9.15 -4.11
N LYS A 53 -10.47 10.07 -3.41
CA LYS A 53 -9.94 9.84 -2.05
C LYS A 53 -11.06 9.47 -1.06
N SER A 54 -12.17 10.20 -1.08
CA SER A 54 -13.32 9.92 -0.22
C SER A 54 -13.93 8.54 -0.51
N VAL A 55 -14.05 8.17 -1.78
CA VAL A 55 -14.57 6.86 -2.20
C VAL A 55 -13.64 5.73 -1.76
N ALA A 56 -12.33 5.85 -1.96
CA ALA A 56 -11.35 4.85 -1.55
C ALA A 56 -11.45 4.55 -0.04
N VAL A 57 -11.45 5.61 0.79
CA VAL A 57 -11.60 5.46 2.25
C VAL A 57 -12.94 4.84 2.63
N ARG A 58 -14.03 5.26 1.98
CA ARG A 58 -15.37 4.73 2.25
C ARG A 58 -15.50 3.26 1.89
N VAL A 59 -14.90 2.83 0.78
CA VAL A 59 -14.93 1.41 0.39
C VAL A 59 -14.09 0.58 1.35
N LEU A 60 -12.88 1.01 1.73
CA LEU A 60 -12.06 0.30 2.71
C LEU A 60 -12.81 0.12 4.04
N LYS A 61 -13.32 1.21 4.61
CA LYS A 61 -14.05 1.12 5.89
C LYS A 61 -15.36 0.36 5.76
N GLY A 62 -16.17 0.66 4.76
CA GLY A 62 -17.44 -0.04 4.53
C GLY A 62 -17.27 -1.54 4.36
N VAL A 63 -16.28 -1.97 3.58
CA VAL A 63 -16.02 -3.40 3.34
C VAL A 63 -15.43 -4.09 4.57
N PHE A 64 -14.45 -3.49 5.23
CA PHE A 64 -13.62 -4.21 6.21
C PHE A 64 -13.91 -3.85 7.67
N GLU A 65 -14.57 -2.73 7.96
CA GLU A 65 -15.02 -2.38 9.32
C GLU A 65 -16.52 -2.61 9.48
N ASP A 66 -17.35 -2.13 8.53
CA ASP A 66 -18.79 -2.08 8.70
C ASP A 66 -19.54 -3.27 8.08
N GLY A 67 -18.90 -4.03 7.17
CA GLY A 67 -19.56 -5.09 6.39
C GLY A 67 -20.62 -4.56 5.42
N ASP A 68 -20.56 -3.27 5.07
CA ASP A 68 -21.51 -2.60 4.18
C ASP A 68 -21.22 -2.93 2.71
N THR A 69 -21.89 -3.96 2.20
CA THR A 69 -21.74 -4.37 0.80
C THR A 69 -22.34 -3.38 -0.20
N ALA A 70 -23.21 -2.44 0.23
CA ALA A 70 -23.79 -1.43 -0.65
C ALA A 70 -22.76 -0.43 -1.16
N VAL A 71 -21.64 -0.22 -0.44
CA VAL A 71 -20.53 0.60 -0.93
C VAL A 71 -19.87 -0.02 -2.17
N VAL A 72 -19.85 -1.36 -2.25
CA VAL A 72 -19.31 -2.08 -3.41
C VAL A 72 -20.19 -1.85 -4.63
N ASP A 73 -21.50 -2.03 -4.51
CA ASP A 73 -22.46 -1.79 -5.60
C ASP A 73 -22.38 -0.36 -6.14
N ARG A 74 -22.16 0.58 -5.26
CA ARG A 74 -22.13 2.01 -5.59
C ARG A 74 -20.82 2.46 -6.22
N TYR A 75 -19.69 1.99 -5.68
CA TYR A 75 -18.38 2.59 -5.94
C TYR A 75 -17.38 1.66 -6.62
N VAL A 76 -17.66 0.36 -6.73
CA VAL A 76 -16.78 -0.60 -7.38
C VAL A 76 -17.39 -1.03 -8.72
N ARG A 77 -16.57 -1.24 -9.73
CA ARG A 77 -17.02 -1.75 -11.03
C ARG A 77 -17.33 -3.25 -10.94
N PRO A 78 -18.33 -3.77 -11.67
CA PRO A 78 -18.60 -5.22 -11.71
C PRO A 78 -17.39 -6.05 -12.17
N ASP A 79 -16.61 -5.51 -13.13
CA ASP A 79 -15.38 -6.08 -13.70
C ASP A 79 -14.12 -5.65 -12.95
N TYR A 80 -14.22 -5.46 -11.63
CA TYR A 80 -13.13 -5.09 -10.75
C TYR A 80 -12.01 -6.12 -10.75
N ILE A 81 -10.77 -5.66 -10.90
CA ILE A 81 -9.55 -6.46 -10.94
C ILE A 81 -8.84 -6.37 -9.59
N GLN A 82 -8.52 -7.53 -9.02
CA GLN A 82 -7.84 -7.65 -7.73
C GLN A 82 -6.41 -8.13 -7.91
N HIS A 83 -5.45 -7.41 -7.33
CA HIS A 83 -4.05 -7.81 -7.31
C HIS A 83 -3.56 -8.32 -5.96
N ASN A 84 -4.41 -8.27 -4.91
CA ASN A 84 -4.12 -8.99 -3.68
C ASN A 84 -4.18 -10.49 -3.96
N PRO A 85 -3.10 -11.26 -3.72
CA PRO A 85 -3.04 -12.66 -4.09
C PRO A 85 -3.98 -13.57 -3.28
N PHE A 86 -4.58 -13.06 -2.21
CA PHE A 86 -5.47 -13.82 -1.34
C PHE A 86 -6.96 -13.56 -1.61
N ALA A 87 -7.29 -12.68 -2.56
CA ALA A 87 -8.66 -12.35 -2.91
C ALA A 87 -8.92 -12.53 -4.42
N PRO A 88 -10.01 -13.23 -4.82
CA PRO A 88 -10.37 -13.34 -6.23
C PRO A 88 -10.88 -12.03 -6.83
N ASP A 89 -10.96 -11.98 -8.17
CA ASP A 89 -11.50 -10.86 -8.94
C ASP A 89 -13.02 -10.69 -8.76
N GLY A 90 -13.49 -9.49 -9.08
CA GLY A 90 -14.89 -9.16 -9.22
C GLY A 90 -15.53 -8.54 -7.97
N ALA A 91 -16.49 -7.65 -8.22
CA ALA A 91 -17.20 -6.93 -7.16
C ALA A 91 -18.02 -7.87 -6.24
N GLU A 92 -18.63 -8.93 -6.79
CA GLU A 92 -19.39 -9.88 -5.99
C GLU A 92 -18.52 -10.64 -5.00
N THR A 93 -17.29 -10.99 -5.41
CA THR A 93 -16.31 -11.63 -4.52
C THR A 93 -15.89 -10.69 -3.40
N LEU A 94 -15.70 -9.41 -3.70
CA LEU A 94 -15.38 -8.41 -2.69
C LEU A 94 -16.51 -8.27 -1.65
N LYS A 95 -17.78 -8.37 -2.06
CA LYS A 95 -18.93 -8.41 -1.12
C LYS A 95 -18.91 -9.66 -0.22
N GLY A 96 -18.58 -10.81 -0.79
CA GLY A 96 -18.39 -12.04 -0.01
C GLY A 96 -17.27 -11.91 1.02
N LEU A 97 -16.16 -11.30 0.62
CA LEU A 97 -15.04 -11.02 1.51
C LEU A 97 -15.45 -10.06 2.65
N ALA A 98 -16.22 -9.00 2.35
CA ALA A 98 -16.72 -8.08 3.36
C ALA A 98 -17.53 -8.80 4.46
N ALA A 99 -18.46 -9.67 4.05
CA ALA A 99 -19.28 -10.43 5.00
C ALA A 99 -18.42 -11.38 5.85
N ALA A 100 -17.44 -12.06 5.24
CA ALA A 100 -16.53 -12.97 5.95
C ALA A 100 -15.60 -12.22 6.92
N MET A 101 -15.09 -11.04 6.54
CA MET A 101 -14.21 -10.23 7.38
C MET A 101 -14.90 -9.77 8.66
N VAL A 102 -16.11 -9.22 8.57
CA VAL A 102 -16.86 -8.76 9.75
C VAL A 102 -17.28 -9.94 10.65
N GLN A 103 -17.59 -11.10 10.06
CA GLN A 103 -17.88 -12.30 10.85
C GLN A 103 -16.64 -12.81 11.60
N GLN A 104 -15.46 -12.79 10.97
CA GLN A 104 -14.23 -13.31 11.56
C GLN A 104 -13.54 -12.28 12.47
N PHE A 105 -13.61 -11.01 12.12
CA PHE A 105 -12.94 -9.91 12.79
C PHE A 105 -13.92 -8.76 13.07
N PRO A 106 -14.91 -8.94 13.97
CA PRO A 106 -15.96 -7.95 14.20
C PRO A 106 -15.45 -6.60 14.76
N ASP A 107 -14.26 -6.61 15.34
CA ASP A 107 -13.62 -5.42 15.91
C ASP A 107 -12.45 -4.91 15.02
N ALA A 108 -12.41 -5.32 13.75
CA ALA A 108 -11.38 -4.84 12.83
C ALA A 108 -11.45 -3.33 12.66
N ALA A 109 -10.29 -2.68 12.60
CA ALA A 109 -10.18 -1.23 12.43
C ALA A 109 -9.16 -0.86 11.35
N TYR A 110 -9.56 0.04 10.45
CA TYR A 110 -8.69 0.69 9.47
C TYR A 110 -8.36 2.11 9.93
N ASP A 111 -7.26 2.26 10.65
CA ASP A 111 -6.78 3.58 11.08
C ASP A 111 -6.02 4.26 9.93
N ILE A 112 -6.74 5.04 9.12
CA ILE A 112 -6.21 5.73 7.94
C ILE A 112 -5.21 6.80 8.38
N LYS A 113 -3.98 6.68 7.92
CA LYS A 113 -2.89 7.60 8.23
C LYS A 113 -2.71 8.67 7.17
N ARG A 114 -2.72 8.30 5.88
CA ARG A 114 -2.51 9.20 4.74
C ARG A 114 -3.32 8.75 3.54
N VAL A 115 -3.81 9.72 2.77
CA VAL A 115 -4.46 9.47 1.48
C VAL A 115 -3.91 10.46 0.48
N ILE A 116 -3.34 9.99 -0.61
CA ILE A 116 -2.86 10.80 -1.72
C ILE A 116 -3.46 10.34 -3.04
N SER A 117 -3.58 11.25 -4.00
CA SER A 117 -4.18 10.96 -5.30
C SER A 117 -3.47 11.68 -6.44
N GLN A 118 -3.36 11.00 -7.59
CA GLN A 118 -2.82 11.57 -8.83
C GLN A 118 -3.49 10.91 -10.03
N GLY A 119 -4.06 11.72 -10.92
CA GLY A 119 -4.73 11.18 -12.11
C GLY A 119 -5.95 10.30 -11.73
N ASP A 120 -5.88 9.04 -12.07
CA ASP A 120 -6.88 8.02 -11.73
C ASP A 120 -6.47 7.12 -10.57
N LEU A 121 -5.32 7.37 -9.94
CA LEU A 121 -4.81 6.59 -8.83
C LEU A 121 -5.06 7.28 -7.48
N VAL A 122 -5.42 6.46 -6.48
CA VAL A 122 -5.46 6.85 -5.07
C VAL A 122 -4.64 5.86 -4.28
N LEU A 123 -3.77 6.35 -3.41
CA LEU A 123 -3.05 5.54 -2.43
C LEU A 123 -3.53 5.89 -1.02
N VAL A 124 -3.79 4.84 -0.24
CA VAL A 124 -4.15 4.93 1.18
C VAL A 124 -3.09 4.21 2.00
N HIS A 125 -2.56 4.84 3.03
CA HIS A 125 -1.68 4.22 4.03
C HIS A 125 -2.44 4.11 5.34
N SER A 126 -2.51 2.90 5.89
CA SER A 126 -3.31 2.57 7.08
C SER A 126 -2.55 1.72 8.09
N ASN A 127 -2.93 1.80 9.36
CA ASN A 127 -2.73 0.71 10.31
C ASN A 127 -3.99 -0.15 10.34
N VAL A 128 -3.90 -1.38 9.87
CA VAL A 128 -5.01 -2.34 9.89
C VAL A 128 -4.87 -3.23 11.12
N VAL A 129 -5.81 -3.11 12.05
CA VAL A 129 -5.86 -3.86 13.31
C VAL A 129 -7.04 -4.83 13.22
N LEU A 130 -6.77 -6.11 13.00
CA LEU A 130 -7.82 -7.14 12.92
C LEU A 130 -8.31 -7.59 14.29
N THR A 131 -7.42 -7.63 15.28
CA THR A 131 -7.74 -8.06 16.64
C THR A 131 -7.37 -6.96 17.63
N PRO A 132 -8.29 -6.53 18.50
CA PRO A 132 -8.01 -5.53 19.52
C PRO A 132 -6.78 -5.85 20.34
N GLY A 133 -5.92 -4.85 20.58
CA GLY A 133 -4.68 -4.98 21.32
C GLY A 133 -3.49 -5.52 20.52
N SER A 134 -3.67 -5.95 19.26
CA SER A 134 -2.55 -6.22 18.36
C SER A 134 -1.92 -4.91 17.85
N ARG A 135 -0.68 -4.96 17.39
CA ARG A 135 -0.02 -3.79 16.78
C ARG A 135 -0.56 -3.48 15.38
N GLY A 136 -1.23 -4.45 14.75
CA GLY A 136 -1.75 -4.35 13.40
C GLY A 136 -0.68 -4.52 12.33
N SER A 137 -1.03 -4.05 11.15
CA SER A 137 -0.18 -4.10 9.95
C SER A 137 -0.15 -2.75 9.26
N ALA A 138 1.02 -2.32 8.79
CA ALA A 138 1.13 -1.22 7.85
C ALA A 138 0.68 -1.72 6.48
N VAL A 139 -0.36 -1.09 5.94
CA VAL A 139 -0.93 -1.45 4.65
C VAL A 139 -0.97 -0.23 3.75
N PHE A 140 -0.52 -0.41 2.53
CA PHE A 140 -0.70 0.53 1.44
C PHE A 140 -1.67 -0.07 0.43
N ASP A 141 -2.84 0.54 0.29
CA ASP A 141 -3.83 0.22 -0.72
C ASP A 141 -3.70 1.20 -1.89
N ILE A 142 -3.67 0.72 -3.12
CA ILE A 142 -3.66 1.53 -4.33
C ILE A 142 -4.89 1.19 -5.15
N PHE A 143 -5.70 2.19 -5.46
CA PHE A 143 -6.90 2.04 -6.28
C PHE A 143 -6.75 2.79 -7.59
N ARG A 144 -7.17 2.16 -8.70
CA ARG A 144 -7.36 2.84 -9.98
C ARG A 144 -8.85 3.06 -10.23
N PHE A 145 -9.18 4.27 -10.60
CA PHE A 145 -10.54 4.71 -10.89
C PHE A 145 -10.81 4.76 -12.38
N GLN A 146 -11.99 4.31 -12.78
CA GLN A 146 -12.50 4.43 -14.14
C GLN A 146 -13.98 4.79 -14.10
N GLY A 147 -14.35 5.89 -14.78
CA GLY A 147 -15.74 6.36 -14.77
C GLY A 147 -16.29 6.71 -13.39
N GLY A 148 -15.42 7.16 -12.46
CA GLY A 148 -15.79 7.52 -11.08
C GLY A 148 -15.92 6.35 -10.12
N ARG A 149 -15.63 5.11 -10.56
CA ARG A 149 -15.67 3.89 -9.74
C ARG A 149 -14.30 3.23 -9.67
N ILE A 150 -14.05 2.49 -8.61
CA ILE A 150 -12.85 1.65 -8.45
C ILE A 150 -12.90 0.52 -9.48
N ALA A 151 -11.89 0.44 -10.32
CA ALA A 151 -11.73 -0.55 -11.36
C ALA A 151 -10.68 -1.60 -11.03
N GLU A 152 -9.70 -1.25 -10.16
CA GLU A 152 -8.55 -2.10 -9.91
C GLU A 152 -7.91 -1.75 -8.56
N HIS A 153 -7.34 -2.74 -7.87
CA HIS A 153 -6.77 -2.59 -6.55
C HIS A 153 -5.48 -3.41 -6.41
N TRP A 154 -4.47 -2.79 -5.86
CA TRP A 154 -3.23 -3.40 -5.36
C TRP A 154 -3.08 -3.07 -3.89
N ASP A 155 -2.50 -3.96 -3.14
CA ASP A 155 -2.08 -3.68 -1.78
C ASP A 155 -0.73 -4.31 -1.43
N VAL A 156 -0.10 -3.76 -0.41
CA VAL A 156 1.10 -4.30 0.21
C VAL A 156 0.95 -4.14 1.71
N GLY A 157 1.03 -5.25 2.43
CA GLY A 157 0.88 -5.30 3.88
C GLY A 157 2.11 -5.86 4.57
N GLN A 158 2.48 -5.26 5.70
CA GLN A 158 3.56 -5.71 6.58
C GLN A 158 3.13 -5.64 8.03
N GLU A 159 3.30 -6.73 8.78
CA GLU A 159 3.05 -6.74 10.22
C GLU A 159 3.94 -5.73 10.96
N VAL A 160 3.34 -5.01 11.92
CA VAL A 160 4.08 -4.11 12.79
C VAL A 160 4.91 -4.93 13.78
N PRO A 161 6.26 -4.87 13.72
CA PRO A 161 7.11 -5.69 14.58
C PRO A 161 7.09 -5.20 16.03
N GLU A 162 7.62 -6.04 16.94
CA GLU A 162 7.74 -5.70 18.37
C GLU A 162 8.70 -4.56 18.66
N SER A 163 9.72 -4.42 17.83
CA SER A 163 10.75 -3.39 17.96
C SER A 163 11.18 -2.89 16.59
N SER A 164 11.68 -1.68 16.52
CA SER A 164 12.27 -1.08 15.32
C SER A 164 13.72 -0.67 15.58
N ALA A 165 14.54 -0.71 14.54
CA ALA A 165 15.94 -0.29 14.58
C ALA A 165 16.11 1.25 14.69
N ASN A 166 15.06 2.01 14.36
CA ASN A 166 15.06 3.48 14.33
C ASN A 166 14.33 4.13 15.52
N GLY A 167 13.60 3.35 16.33
CA GLY A 167 12.80 3.88 17.43
C GLY A 167 11.51 4.58 17.01
N ASN A 168 11.24 4.70 15.72
CA ASN A 168 10.00 5.25 15.16
C ASN A 168 8.99 4.11 14.92
N ASP A 169 7.71 4.44 14.95
CA ASP A 169 6.66 3.54 14.46
C ASP A 169 6.51 3.65 12.93
N MET A 170 5.77 2.72 12.31
CA MET A 170 5.55 2.69 10.87
C MET A 170 4.53 3.74 10.37
N PHE A 171 3.95 4.58 11.23
CA PHE A 171 2.77 5.40 10.91
C PHE A 171 2.91 6.87 11.25
N SER A 172 3.64 7.23 12.30
CA SER A 172 3.76 8.60 12.78
C SER A 172 4.39 9.50 11.70
N THR A 173 4.26 10.78 11.93
CA THR A 173 4.90 11.83 11.13
C THR A 173 5.73 12.68 12.06
N VAL A 174 7.02 12.70 11.85
CA VAL A 174 7.94 13.57 12.58
C VAL A 174 7.92 14.96 11.95
N SER A 175 7.95 15.01 10.62
CA SER A 175 7.78 16.25 9.86
C SER A 175 6.30 16.53 9.59
N ARG A 176 5.73 17.54 10.22
CA ARG A 176 4.32 17.92 10.04
C ARG A 176 4.07 18.70 8.75
N PRO A 177 2.85 18.64 8.18
CA PRO A 177 1.64 17.96 8.63
C PRO A 177 1.61 16.48 8.21
N ARG A 178 0.62 15.75 8.76
CA ARG A 178 0.41 14.32 8.49
C ARG A 178 0.00 14.04 7.03
N THR A 179 -0.85 14.90 6.47
CA THR A 179 -1.33 14.83 5.09
C THR A 179 -0.35 15.48 4.11
N ALA A 180 -0.55 15.26 2.81
CA ALA A 180 0.16 16.00 1.78
C ALA A 180 -0.01 17.51 1.96
N VAL A 181 1.09 18.28 1.84
CA VAL A 181 1.01 19.75 1.79
C VAL A 181 0.61 20.13 0.37
N PRO A 182 -0.57 20.76 0.19
CA PRO A 182 -0.97 21.22 -1.13
C PRO A 182 0.03 22.22 -1.69
N GLY A 183 0.26 22.16 -2.99
CA GLY A 183 1.11 23.08 -3.70
C GLY A 183 0.67 23.23 -5.15
N PRO A 184 1.27 24.13 -5.91
CA PRO A 184 1.00 24.25 -7.32
C PRO A 184 1.39 22.94 -8.04
N ALA A 185 0.71 22.62 -9.14
CA ALA A 185 0.90 21.36 -9.88
C ALA A 185 2.38 21.11 -10.28
N TRP A 186 3.13 22.18 -10.59
CA TRP A 186 4.55 22.06 -10.90
C TRP A 186 5.38 21.52 -9.73
N LEU A 187 5.01 21.83 -8.47
CA LEU A 187 5.72 21.34 -7.28
C LEU A 187 5.52 19.83 -7.09
N THR A 188 4.29 19.33 -7.27
CA THR A 188 4.02 17.88 -7.27
C THR A 188 4.86 17.18 -8.34
N SER A 189 4.85 17.69 -9.58
CA SER A 189 5.66 17.13 -10.67
C SER A 189 7.17 17.20 -10.42
N TYR A 190 7.64 18.26 -9.77
CA TYR A 190 9.04 18.39 -9.36
C TYR A 190 9.40 17.33 -8.30
N ASN A 191 8.59 17.18 -7.26
CA ASN A 191 8.80 16.21 -6.18
C ASN A 191 8.76 14.78 -6.71
N GLU A 192 7.81 14.45 -7.59
CA GLU A 192 7.73 13.16 -8.28
C GLU A 192 9.02 12.85 -9.04
N LYS A 193 9.50 13.79 -9.87
CA LYS A 193 10.76 13.62 -10.61
C LYS A 193 11.98 13.50 -9.70
N LEU A 194 12.00 14.25 -8.59
CA LEU A 194 13.07 14.17 -7.61
C LEU A 194 13.13 12.80 -6.96
N VAL A 195 11.99 12.33 -6.43
CA VAL A 195 11.90 11.04 -5.74
C VAL A 195 12.17 9.89 -6.69
N THR A 196 11.58 9.87 -7.90
CA THR A 196 11.82 8.78 -8.87
C THR A 196 13.29 8.71 -9.27
N LYS A 197 13.95 9.86 -9.46
CA LYS A 197 15.38 9.91 -9.76
C LYS A 197 16.26 9.45 -8.58
N ALA A 198 15.89 9.84 -7.36
CA ALA A 198 16.56 9.42 -6.14
C ALA A 198 16.41 7.91 -5.92
N PHE A 199 15.19 7.40 -6.07
CA PHE A 199 14.82 5.99 -5.99
C PHE A 199 15.61 5.15 -7.01
N ASP A 200 15.57 5.51 -8.29
CA ASP A 200 16.27 4.78 -9.34
C ASP A 200 17.79 4.77 -9.11
N ARG A 201 18.34 5.87 -8.61
CA ARG A 201 19.78 5.93 -8.31
C ARG A 201 20.15 5.07 -7.11
N LEU A 202 19.40 5.19 -6.00
CA LEU A 202 19.70 4.49 -4.76
C LEU A 202 19.41 2.99 -4.88
N LEU A 203 18.21 2.61 -5.32
CA LEU A 203 17.72 1.23 -5.23
C LEU A 203 17.93 0.42 -6.52
N VAL A 204 17.69 1.01 -7.70
CA VAL A 204 17.89 0.29 -8.97
C VAL A 204 19.39 0.20 -9.30
N ARG A 205 20.16 1.27 -9.08
CA ARG A 205 21.60 1.31 -9.37
C ARG A 205 22.48 1.01 -8.17
N LYS A 206 21.92 0.87 -6.97
CA LYS A 206 22.63 0.62 -5.69
C LYS A 206 23.69 1.69 -5.39
N ASP A 207 23.45 2.93 -5.82
CA ASP A 207 24.37 4.05 -5.64
C ASP A 207 24.07 4.79 -4.35
N LEU A 208 24.77 4.43 -3.27
CA LEU A 208 24.61 5.06 -1.94
C LEU A 208 24.95 6.56 -1.93
N SER A 209 25.65 7.08 -2.94
CA SER A 209 25.90 8.53 -3.04
C SER A 209 24.62 9.35 -3.32
N ALA A 210 23.54 8.66 -3.74
CA ALA A 210 22.23 9.28 -3.86
C ALA A 210 21.74 9.87 -2.52
N LEU A 211 22.07 9.24 -1.39
CA LEU A 211 21.71 9.71 -0.04
C LEU A 211 22.25 11.12 0.23
N ASP A 212 23.49 11.41 -0.14
CA ASP A 212 24.08 12.75 0.06
C ASP A 212 23.41 13.80 -0.81
N ARG A 213 22.96 13.38 -1.99
CA ARG A 213 22.40 14.32 -2.98
C ARG A 213 20.93 14.64 -2.74
N TYR A 214 20.12 13.64 -2.39
CA TYR A 214 18.66 13.78 -2.39
C TYR A 214 18.03 13.78 -1.00
N TRP A 215 18.69 13.22 0.03
CA TRP A 215 18.17 13.22 1.39
C TRP A 215 18.60 14.45 2.17
N GLY A 216 17.72 14.93 3.05
CA GLY A 216 18.02 16.05 3.95
C GLY A 216 18.67 15.57 5.25
N PRO A 217 19.37 16.48 5.97
CA PRO A 217 20.02 16.12 7.25
C PRO A 217 19.02 15.73 8.35
N GLU A 218 17.77 16.18 8.24
CA GLU A 218 16.67 15.88 9.15
C GLU A 218 15.83 14.67 8.69
N TYR A 219 16.42 13.75 7.97
CA TYR A 219 15.72 12.58 7.46
C TYR A 219 15.29 11.61 8.56
N HIS A 220 14.00 11.24 8.55
CA HIS A 220 13.40 10.27 9.48
C HIS A 220 12.98 9.00 8.74
N GLN A 221 13.34 7.85 9.32
CA GLN A 221 13.08 6.52 8.79
C GLN A 221 11.98 5.83 9.58
N HIS A 222 10.98 5.24 8.87
CA HIS A 222 9.92 4.45 9.48
C HIS A 222 9.95 2.96 9.07
N ASN A 223 10.89 2.54 8.19
CA ASN A 223 11.13 1.10 7.99
C ASN A 223 11.76 0.52 9.26
N PRO A 224 11.11 -0.47 9.91
CA PRO A 224 11.54 -0.96 11.22
C PRO A 224 12.92 -1.64 11.22
N ASN A 225 13.43 -2.03 10.06
CA ASN A 225 14.70 -2.75 9.92
C ASN A 225 15.89 -1.82 9.63
N ILE A 226 15.66 -0.53 9.39
CA ILE A 226 16.69 0.45 9.00
C ILE A 226 16.82 1.49 10.12
N PRO A 227 18.04 1.75 10.66
CA PRO A 227 18.24 2.80 11.65
C PRO A 227 17.88 4.20 11.13
N ASP A 228 17.58 5.12 12.05
CA ASP A 228 17.14 6.48 11.71
C ASP A 228 18.26 7.34 11.10
N GLY A 229 17.84 8.36 10.35
CA GLY A 229 18.72 9.33 9.72
C GLY A 229 19.47 8.81 8.48
N VAL A 230 20.16 9.74 7.80
CA VAL A 230 20.90 9.41 6.56
C VAL A 230 22.03 8.41 6.80
N ALA A 231 22.72 8.51 7.94
CA ALA A 231 23.78 7.56 8.30
C ALA A 231 23.22 6.16 8.54
N GLY A 232 22.07 6.06 9.23
CA GLY A 232 21.36 4.80 9.46
C GLY A 232 20.88 4.17 8.15
N ALA A 233 20.26 4.96 7.27
CA ALA A 233 19.84 4.51 5.95
C ALA A 233 21.04 4.01 5.11
N ARG A 234 22.17 4.70 5.16
CA ARG A 234 23.40 4.28 4.47
C ARG A 234 23.91 2.93 4.98
N ALA A 235 23.98 2.75 6.28
CA ALA A 235 24.45 1.50 6.89
C ALA A 235 23.47 0.34 6.58
N GLY A 236 22.16 0.55 6.76
CA GLY A 236 21.14 -0.47 6.50
C GLY A 236 21.09 -0.89 5.03
N LEU A 237 20.99 0.07 4.11
CA LEU A 237 20.95 -0.22 2.67
C LEU A 237 22.29 -0.75 2.16
N GLY A 238 23.42 -0.27 2.67
CA GLY A 238 24.74 -0.80 2.34
C GLY A 238 24.83 -2.28 2.66
N GLY A 239 24.50 -2.68 3.88
CA GLY A 239 24.45 -4.09 4.29
C GLY A 239 23.46 -4.92 3.47
N TYR A 240 22.29 -4.35 3.13
CA TYR A 240 21.31 -5.01 2.28
C TYR A 240 21.86 -5.26 0.86
N PHE A 241 22.55 -4.30 0.24
CA PHE A 241 23.16 -4.46 -1.08
C PHE A 241 24.32 -5.44 -1.08
N GLU A 242 25.09 -5.48 0.02
CA GLU A 242 26.17 -6.50 0.20
C GLU A 242 25.58 -7.90 0.36
N GLN A 243 24.49 -8.05 1.12
CA GLN A 243 23.80 -9.32 1.31
C GLN A 243 23.14 -9.81 0.03
N PHE A 244 22.56 -8.90 -0.77
CA PHE A 244 21.86 -9.21 -2.01
C PHE A 244 22.49 -8.52 -3.23
N PRO A 245 23.68 -8.96 -3.66
CA PRO A 245 24.38 -8.31 -4.78
C PRO A 245 23.61 -8.40 -6.11
N SER A 246 22.75 -9.42 -6.26
CA SER A 246 21.89 -9.63 -7.43
C SER A 246 20.54 -8.94 -7.33
N LEU A 247 20.27 -8.15 -6.27
CA LEU A 247 19.02 -7.42 -6.10
C LEU A 247 18.65 -6.67 -7.39
N ALA A 248 17.46 -6.95 -7.89
CA ALA A 248 16.82 -6.24 -8.99
C ALA A 248 15.56 -5.53 -8.48
N VAL A 249 15.42 -4.25 -8.79
CA VAL A 249 14.27 -3.44 -8.40
C VAL A 249 13.59 -2.89 -9.65
N ALA A 250 12.31 -3.20 -9.82
CA ALA A 250 11.48 -2.71 -10.93
C ALA A 250 10.35 -1.84 -10.40
N ARG A 251 10.43 -0.54 -10.67
CA ARG A 251 9.36 0.42 -10.35
C ARG A 251 8.15 0.18 -11.25
N LYS A 252 6.96 0.06 -10.66
CA LYS A 252 5.70 -0.26 -11.33
C LYS A 252 4.77 0.95 -11.44
N ARG A 253 4.53 1.67 -10.31
CA ARG A 253 3.63 2.81 -10.23
C ARG A 253 4.23 3.90 -9.38
N VAL A 254 3.79 5.14 -9.64
CA VAL A 254 4.08 6.30 -8.81
C VAL A 254 2.77 7.03 -8.58
N VAL A 255 2.54 7.48 -7.34
CA VAL A 255 1.43 8.37 -6.98
C VAL A 255 2.00 9.53 -6.20
N ALA A 256 1.78 10.76 -6.67
CA ALA A 256 2.31 11.97 -6.07
C ALA A 256 1.20 13.00 -5.80
N GLU A 257 1.21 13.59 -4.62
CA GLU A 257 0.36 14.72 -4.25
C GLU A 257 1.13 15.68 -3.34
N GLY A 258 1.35 16.90 -3.81
CA GLY A 258 2.06 17.92 -3.03
C GLY A 258 3.50 17.51 -2.71
N ASP A 259 3.77 17.34 -1.41
CA ASP A 259 5.08 16.95 -0.87
C ASP A 259 5.24 15.44 -0.62
N LEU A 260 4.20 14.63 -0.88
CA LEU A 260 4.23 13.18 -0.76
C LEU A 260 4.33 12.49 -2.12
N VAL A 261 5.21 11.49 -2.20
CA VAL A 261 5.40 10.67 -3.41
C VAL A 261 5.56 9.22 -3.00
N ALA A 262 4.66 8.37 -3.51
CA ALA A 262 4.70 6.93 -3.31
C ALA A 262 5.22 6.22 -4.56
N VAL A 263 5.97 5.15 -4.36
CA VAL A 263 6.53 4.29 -5.42
C VAL A 263 6.16 2.85 -5.12
N HIS A 264 5.38 2.21 -5.98
CA HIS A 264 5.11 0.77 -5.92
C HIS A 264 6.10 0.04 -6.80
N SER A 265 6.74 -1.00 -6.27
CA SER A 265 7.88 -1.66 -6.91
C SER A 265 7.88 -3.16 -6.66
N HIS A 266 8.56 -3.89 -7.56
CA HIS A 266 8.92 -5.30 -7.41
C HIS A 266 10.41 -5.42 -7.08
N TYR A 267 10.73 -6.01 -5.94
CA TYR A 267 12.10 -6.32 -5.50
C TYR A 267 12.34 -7.81 -5.64
N VAL A 268 13.47 -8.19 -6.25
CA VAL A 268 13.90 -9.59 -6.41
C VAL A 268 15.34 -9.69 -5.90
N ASN A 269 15.52 -10.34 -4.75
CA ASN A 269 16.82 -10.40 -4.06
C ASN A 269 17.82 -11.31 -4.76
N ALA A 270 17.33 -12.43 -5.33
CA ALA A 270 18.16 -13.34 -6.10
C ALA A 270 17.44 -13.86 -7.35
N PRO A 271 18.17 -14.20 -8.42
CA PRO A 271 17.58 -14.78 -9.64
C PRO A 271 16.75 -16.03 -9.34
N GLY A 272 15.54 -16.06 -9.90
CA GLY A 272 14.60 -17.18 -9.73
C GLY A 272 13.67 -17.07 -8.51
N GLU A 273 13.85 -16.07 -7.64
CA GLU A 273 12.89 -15.76 -6.59
C GLU A 273 11.67 -15.00 -7.14
N ARG A 274 10.51 -15.19 -6.51
CA ARG A 274 9.30 -14.41 -6.82
C ARG A 274 9.42 -12.96 -6.36
N GLY A 275 10.26 -12.71 -5.35
CA GLY A 275 10.53 -11.39 -4.81
C GLY A 275 9.43 -10.87 -3.90
N GLN A 276 9.39 -9.55 -3.76
CA GLN A 276 8.51 -8.83 -2.85
C GLN A 276 7.81 -7.68 -3.58
N ALA A 277 6.54 -7.47 -3.29
CA ALA A 277 5.87 -6.21 -3.56
C ALA A 277 6.25 -5.21 -2.46
N VAL A 278 6.63 -4.01 -2.85
CA VAL A 278 7.06 -2.94 -1.95
C VAL A 278 6.37 -1.65 -2.32
N VAL A 279 5.86 -0.95 -1.33
CA VAL A 279 5.43 0.44 -1.49
C VAL A 279 6.30 1.31 -0.58
N ASP A 280 7.05 2.22 -1.19
CA ASP A 280 7.83 3.26 -0.53
C ASP A 280 7.07 4.59 -0.61
N LEU A 281 6.89 5.28 0.50
CA LEU A 281 6.30 6.61 0.57
C LEU A 281 7.33 7.61 1.10
N PHE A 282 7.56 8.67 0.35
CA PHE A 282 8.53 9.70 0.68
C PHE A 282 7.86 11.04 0.90
N ARG A 283 8.37 11.82 1.85
CA ARG A 283 8.08 13.25 1.99
C ARG A 283 9.25 14.10 1.51
N VAL A 284 8.93 15.08 0.69
CA VAL A 284 9.92 16.05 0.16
C VAL A 284 9.70 17.42 0.80
N ARG A 285 10.77 18.02 1.31
CA ARG A 285 10.75 19.39 1.79
C ARG A 285 12.02 20.10 1.31
N ASN A 286 11.86 21.33 0.79
CA ASN A 286 12.97 22.13 0.26
C ASN A 286 13.86 21.39 -0.75
N GLY A 287 13.27 20.57 -1.62
CA GLY A 287 14.00 19.78 -2.62
C GLY A 287 14.83 18.62 -2.05
N LYS A 288 14.51 18.16 -0.85
CA LYS A 288 15.15 17.02 -0.18
C LYS A 288 14.11 16.05 0.36
N ILE A 289 14.43 14.76 0.34
CA ILE A 289 13.67 13.70 1.02
C ILE A 289 13.96 13.83 2.52
N VAL A 290 12.92 14.00 3.33
CA VAL A 290 13.02 14.24 4.77
C VAL A 290 12.32 13.16 5.61
N GLU A 291 11.52 12.30 5.01
CA GLU A 291 10.82 11.25 5.73
C GLU A 291 10.44 10.11 4.79
N HIS A 292 10.45 8.88 5.28
CA HIS A 292 10.18 7.67 4.50
C HIS A 292 9.41 6.64 5.32
N TRP A 293 8.38 6.09 4.71
CA TRP A 293 7.60 4.93 5.18
C TRP A 293 7.58 3.88 4.08
N ASP A 294 7.49 2.63 4.46
CA ASP A 294 7.30 1.54 3.51
C ASP A 294 6.53 0.37 4.11
N ALA A 295 6.11 -0.52 3.23
CA ALA A 295 5.70 -1.88 3.56
C ALA A 295 6.22 -2.83 2.48
N LEU A 296 6.62 -4.02 2.93
CA LEU A 296 7.15 -5.09 2.09
C LEU A 296 6.33 -6.37 2.31
N GLN A 297 5.92 -7.01 1.21
CA GLN A 297 5.17 -8.26 1.24
C GLN A 297 5.76 -9.25 0.23
N ASP A 298 6.04 -10.47 0.69
CA ASP A 298 6.51 -11.54 -0.20
C ASP A 298 5.45 -11.90 -1.23
N VAL A 299 5.87 -12.09 -2.48
CA VAL A 299 5.00 -12.65 -3.54
C VAL A 299 4.79 -14.14 -3.24
N PRO A 300 3.55 -14.59 -2.92
CA PRO A 300 3.31 -15.96 -2.49
C PRO A 300 3.43 -16.97 -3.63
N GLU A 301 3.47 -18.27 -3.28
CA GLU A 301 3.53 -19.37 -4.25
C GLU A 301 2.24 -19.54 -5.03
N THR A 302 1.14 -19.27 -4.39
CA THR A 302 -0.21 -19.44 -4.94
C THR A 302 -0.97 -18.13 -4.83
N SER A 303 -1.84 -17.87 -5.79
CA SER A 303 -2.75 -16.73 -5.79
C SER A 303 -4.19 -17.22 -5.98
N ALA A 304 -5.14 -16.48 -5.42
CA ALA A 304 -6.58 -16.69 -5.60
C ALA A 304 -7.11 -16.05 -6.90
N ASN A 305 -6.29 -15.29 -7.59
CA ASN A 305 -6.55 -14.68 -8.89
C ASN A 305 -5.37 -14.93 -9.84
N ASP A 306 -5.54 -14.65 -11.13
CA ASP A 306 -4.50 -14.84 -12.16
C ASP A 306 -3.64 -13.58 -12.36
N ASN A 307 -3.83 -12.54 -11.54
CA ASN A 307 -3.13 -11.28 -11.64
C ASN A 307 -1.82 -11.31 -10.84
N THR A 308 -0.87 -10.48 -11.25
CA THR A 308 0.34 -10.25 -10.44
C THR A 308 0.04 -9.21 -9.36
N MET A 309 0.85 -9.14 -8.31
CA MET A 309 0.79 -8.07 -7.30
C MET A 309 1.20 -6.68 -7.86
N PHE A 310 1.43 -6.57 -9.19
CA PHE A 310 2.01 -5.39 -9.84
C PHE A 310 1.18 -4.85 -11.00
#